data_f7081013a920af0374676538891b7056
#
_entry.id   f7081013a920af0374676538891b7056
#
_cell.length_a   1.000
_cell.length_b   1.000
_cell.length_c   1.000
_cell.angle_alpha   90.00
_cell.angle_beta   90.00
_cell.angle_gamma   90.00
#
_symmetry.space_group_name_H-M   'P 1'
#
loop_
_entity.id
_entity.type
_entity.pdbx_description
1 polymer ?
#
loop_
_entity_poly.entity_id
_entity_poly.type
_entity_poly.pdbx_seq_one_letter_code
_entity_poly.pdbx_strand_id
1 'polypeptide(L)'
;MNTAERIKLNFPIEHDGVPIADVALRRPTVGDHLAAQKSAGTDAEREIRLIANLAELPPEAILRLDMKDYAQLQKVLGGFLQ
;
A
#
# COMPACT_ATOMS: atom_id res chain seq x y z
N MET A 1 18.40 -4.36 -8.36
CA MET A 1 17.30 -4.47 -9.32
C MET A 1 16.01 -3.99 -8.69
N ASN A 2 15.29 -3.13 -9.38
CA ASN A 2 14.04 -2.62 -8.87
C ASN A 2 12.91 -3.62 -9.11
N THR A 3 12.29 -4.09 -8.02
CA THR A 3 11.18 -5.04 -8.08
C THR A 3 9.85 -4.39 -7.73
N ALA A 4 9.84 -3.06 -7.58
CA ALA A 4 8.61 -2.36 -7.26
C ALA A 4 7.70 -2.30 -8.49
N GLU A 5 6.40 -2.36 -8.25
CA GLU A 5 5.42 -2.22 -9.30
C GLU A 5 4.68 -0.89 -9.10
N ARG A 6 4.62 -0.09 -10.15
CA ARG A 6 3.99 1.23 -10.10
C ARG A 6 2.55 1.14 -10.56
N ILE A 7 1.66 1.66 -9.75
CA ILE A 7 0.22 1.67 -10.04
C ILE A 7 -0.23 3.12 -10.19
N LYS A 8 -0.78 3.46 -11.35
CA LYS A 8 -1.34 4.78 -11.57
C LYS A 8 -2.73 4.85 -10.96
N LEU A 9 -2.96 5.87 -10.13
CA LEU A 9 -4.26 6.04 -9.48
C LEU A 9 -5.28 6.57 -10.46
N ASN A 10 -6.50 6.01 -10.44
CA ASN A 10 -7.63 6.55 -11.20
C ASN A 10 -8.09 7.87 -10.58
N PHE A 11 -7.98 7.98 -9.27
CA PHE A 11 -8.40 9.15 -8.49
C PHE A 11 -7.22 9.62 -7.65
N PRO A 12 -6.36 10.50 -8.22
CA PRO A 12 -5.21 11.01 -7.46
C PRO A 12 -5.64 11.65 -6.15
N ILE A 13 -4.77 11.55 -5.15
CA ILE A 13 -5.03 12.11 -3.82
C ILE A 13 -4.01 13.18 -3.50
N GLU A 14 -4.23 13.87 -2.39
CA GLU A 14 -3.27 14.82 -1.84
C GLU A 14 -3.08 14.49 -0.38
N HIS A 15 -1.84 14.47 0.08
CA HIS A 15 -1.52 14.22 1.48
C HIS A 15 -0.50 15.25 1.92
N ASP A 16 -0.84 16.00 2.98
CA ASP A 16 0.00 17.09 3.51
C ASP A 16 0.45 18.06 2.41
N GLY A 17 -0.48 18.39 1.50
CA GLY A 17 -0.20 19.31 0.42
C GLY A 17 0.57 18.71 -0.75
N VAL A 18 0.93 17.44 -0.68
CA VAL A 18 1.68 16.77 -1.74
C VAL A 18 0.73 15.93 -2.59
N PRO A 19 0.65 16.22 -3.91
CA PRO A 19 -0.20 15.40 -4.78
C PRO A 19 0.44 14.03 -5.02
N ILE A 20 -0.40 13.00 -5.01
CA ILE A 20 0.03 11.62 -5.26
C ILE A 20 -0.83 11.09 -6.39
N ALA A 21 -0.22 10.86 -7.54
CA ALA A 21 -0.90 10.39 -8.74
C ALA A 21 -0.63 8.91 -9.02
N ASP A 22 0.42 8.36 -8.44
CA ASP A 22 0.74 6.94 -8.57
C ASP A 22 1.36 6.43 -7.27
N VAL A 23 1.38 5.11 -7.13
CA VAL A 23 1.94 4.45 -5.96
C VAL A 23 2.85 3.33 -6.45
N ALA A 24 4.05 3.26 -5.91
CA ALA A 24 4.98 2.18 -6.23
C ALA A 24 5.02 1.21 -5.05
N LEU A 25 4.62 -0.05 -5.28
CA LEU A 25 4.66 -1.09 -4.26
C LEU A 25 5.89 -1.96 -4.47
N ARG A 26 6.76 -2.04 -3.47
CA ARG A 26 7.87 -2.98 -3.52
C ARG A 26 7.39 -4.36 -3.09
N ARG A 27 8.16 -5.38 -3.44
CA ARG A 27 7.81 -6.75 -3.04
C ARG A 27 7.89 -6.88 -1.52
N PRO A 28 6.91 -7.55 -0.89
CA PRO A 28 6.93 -7.77 0.55
C PRO A 28 7.98 -8.81 0.96
N THR A 29 8.57 -8.62 2.13
CA THR A 29 9.46 -9.60 2.75
C THR A 29 8.75 -10.24 3.94
N VAL A 30 9.35 -11.30 4.46
CA VAL A 30 8.85 -11.93 5.69
C VAL A 30 8.84 -10.93 6.84
N GLY A 31 9.85 -10.05 6.90
CA GLY A 31 9.90 -9.01 7.93
C GLY A 31 8.71 -8.05 7.84
N ASP A 32 8.30 -7.70 6.63
CA ASP A 32 7.12 -6.84 6.43
C ASP A 32 5.86 -7.51 6.97
N HIS A 33 5.71 -8.82 6.68
CA HIS A 33 4.56 -9.59 7.17
C HIS A 33 4.54 -9.62 8.70
N LEU A 34 5.68 -9.89 9.31
CA LEU A 34 5.77 -9.95 10.77
C LEU A 34 5.45 -8.60 11.40
N ALA A 35 5.98 -7.52 10.85
CA ALA A 35 5.70 -6.17 11.35
C ALA A 35 4.20 -5.86 11.31
N ALA A 36 3.54 -6.23 10.22
CA ALA A 36 2.10 -6.01 10.09
C ALA A 36 1.32 -6.84 11.11
N GLN A 37 1.71 -8.11 11.31
CA GLN A 37 1.02 -8.98 12.27
C GLN A 37 1.18 -8.53 13.71
N LYS A 38 2.28 -7.88 14.03
CA LYS A 38 2.52 -7.36 15.38
C LYS A 38 1.73 -6.08 15.67
N SER A 39 1.26 -5.40 14.65
CA SER A 39 0.53 -4.16 14.85
C SER A 39 -0.87 -4.45 15.40
N ALA A 40 -1.38 -3.54 16.24
CA ALA A 40 -2.71 -3.66 16.80
C ALA A 40 -3.77 -3.32 15.75
N GLY A 41 -5.00 -3.78 15.99
CA GLY A 41 -6.13 -3.42 15.16
C GLY A 41 -6.73 -4.62 14.43
N THR A 42 -7.61 -4.32 13.49
CA THR A 42 -8.30 -5.33 12.69
C THR A 42 -7.40 -5.83 11.57
N ASP A 43 -7.82 -6.92 10.92
CA ASP A 43 -7.10 -7.43 9.76
C ASP A 43 -7.04 -6.38 8.65
N ALA A 44 -8.11 -5.61 8.47
CA ALA A 44 -8.13 -4.55 7.46
C ALA A 44 -7.09 -3.47 7.79
N GLU A 45 -6.97 -3.09 9.06
CA GLU A 45 -5.99 -2.10 9.48
C GLU A 45 -4.56 -2.62 9.32
N ARG A 46 -4.33 -3.90 9.60
CA ARG A 46 -3.01 -4.50 9.40
C ARG A 46 -2.62 -4.52 7.92
N GLU A 47 -3.59 -4.82 7.04
CA GLU A 47 -3.33 -4.80 5.60
C GLU A 47 -2.98 -3.39 5.13
N ILE A 48 -3.70 -2.38 5.61
CA ILE A 48 -3.42 -0.99 5.26
C ILE A 48 -2.00 -0.61 5.68
N ARG A 49 -1.57 -1.02 6.86
CA ARG A 49 -0.21 -0.75 7.33
C ARG A 49 0.83 -1.46 6.48
N LEU A 50 0.55 -2.71 6.09
CA LEU A 50 1.45 -3.45 5.20
C LEU A 50 1.61 -2.72 3.87
N ILE A 51 0.50 -2.37 3.25
CA ILE A 51 0.52 -1.68 1.96
C ILE A 51 1.22 -0.32 2.08
N ALA A 52 0.95 0.42 3.15
CA ALA A 52 1.61 1.71 3.39
C ALA A 52 3.12 1.53 3.49
N ASN A 53 3.58 0.51 4.19
CA ASN A 53 5.00 0.22 4.32
C ASN A 53 5.62 -0.12 2.97
N LEU A 54 4.95 -0.95 2.17
CA LEU A 54 5.45 -1.31 0.84
C LEU A 54 5.46 -0.13 -0.12
N ALA A 55 4.52 0.80 0.06
CA ALA A 55 4.42 2.00 -0.77
C ALA A 55 5.33 3.13 -0.27
N GLU A 56 5.91 2.97 0.91
CA GLU A 56 6.70 4.02 1.57
C GLU A 56 5.88 5.30 1.75
N LEU A 57 4.62 5.11 2.13
CA LEU A 57 3.68 6.18 2.43
C LEU A 57 3.14 5.99 3.85
N PRO A 58 2.75 7.08 4.51
CA PRO A 58 2.10 6.93 5.81
C PRO A 58 0.71 6.28 5.64
N PRO A 59 0.23 5.53 6.65
CA PRO A 59 -1.09 4.90 6.56
C PRO A 59 -2.21 5.88 6.27
N GLU A 60 -2.10 7.11 6.77
CA GLU A 60 -3.09 8.15 6.54
C GLU A 60 -3.29 8.46 5.05
N ALA A 61 -2.21 8.35 4.25
CA ALA A 61 -2.33 8.55 2.82
C ALA A 61 -3.12 7.42 2.17
N ILE A 62 -2.88 6.18 2.62
CA ILE A 62 -3.60 5.03 2.10
C ILE A 62 -5.10 5.15 2.40
N LEU A 63 -5.46 5.69 3.57
CA LEU A 63 -6.85 5.86 3.95
C LEU A 63 -7.59 6.85 3.03
N ARG A 64 -6.87 7.70 2.31
CA ARG A 64 -7.47 8.66 1.38
C ARG A 64 -7.77 8.08 0.01
N LEU A 65 -7.21 6.91 -0.30
CA LEU A 65 -7.39 6.31 -1.62
C LEU A 65 -8.85 5.94 -1.88
N ASP A 66 -9.27 6.11 -3.13
CA ASP A 66 -10.55 5.55 -3.56
C ASP A 66 -10.50 4.03 -3.48
N MET A 67 -11.62 3.41 -3.12
CA MET A 67 -11.67 1.95 -2.99
C MET A 67 -11.26 1.23 -4.28
N LYS A 68 -11.56 1.82 -5.43
CA LYS A 68 -11.16 1.22 -6.70
C LYS A 68 -9.65 1.16 -6.83
N ASP A 69 -8.96 2.22 -6.41
CA ASP A 69 -7.49 2.25 -6.43
C ASP A 69 -6.91 1.32 -5.39
N TYR A 70 -7.51 1.30 -4.19
CA TYR A 70 -7.05 0.39 -3.15
C TYR A 70 -7.18 -1.07 -3.59
N ALA A 71 -8.26 -1.42 -4.28
CA ALA A 71 -8.44 -2.78 -4.80
C ALA A 71 -7.32 -3.16 -5.79
N GLN A 72 -6.84 -2.19 -6.57
CA GLN A 72 -5.70 -2.46 -7.45
C GLN A 72 -4.43 -2.76 -6.67
N LEU A 73 -4.21 -2.04 -5.56
CA LEU A 73 -3.06 -2.31 -4.69
C LEU A 73 -3.16 -3.71 -4.08
N GLN A 74 -4.36 -4.11 -3.66
CA GLN A 74 -4.58 -5.45 -3.13
C GLN A 74 -4.27 -6.52 -4.18
N LYS A 75 -4.66 -6.27 -5.43
CA LYS A 75 -4.42 -7.20 -6.52
C LYS A 75 -2.93 -7.35 -6.79
N VAL A 76 -2.20 -6.25 -6.79
CA VAL A 76 -0.75 -6.27 -7.00
C VAL A 76 -0.07 -7.02 -5.85
N LEU A 77 -0.49 -6.76 -4.61
CA LEU A 77 0.05 -7.47 -3.45
C LEU A 77 -0.16 -8.97 -3.59
N GLY A 78 -1.38 -9.40 -3.97
CA GLY A 78 -1.67 -10.81 -4.19
C GLY A 78 -0.80 -11.41 -5.28
N GLY A 79 -0.53 -10.64 -6.34
CA GLY A 79 0.34 -11.08 -7.43
C GLY A 79 1.78 -11.35 -7.00
N PHE A 80 2.28 -10.58 -6.04
CA PHE A 80 3.63 -10.81 -5.51
C PHE A 80 3.76 -12.16 -4.81
N LEU A 81 2.65 -12.70 -4.32
CA LEU A 81 2.65 -13.94 -3.53
C LEU A 81 2.42 -15.20 -4.37
N GLN A 82 2.32 -15.05 -5.66
CA GLN A 82 2.12 -16.18 -6.58
C GLN A 82 3.43 -16.70 -7.14
#